data_01d1be221b2338fff105d497309ce1b2
#
_entry.id   01d1be221b2338fff105d497309ce1b2
#
_cell.length_a   1.000
_cell.length_b   1.000
_cell.length_c   1.000
_cell.angle_alpha   90.00
_cell.angle_beta   90.00
_cell.angle_gamma   90.00
#
_symmetry.space_group_name_H-M   'P 1'
#
loop_
_entity.id
_entity.type
_entity.pdbx_description
1 polymer ?
#
loop_
_entity_poly.entity_id
_entity_poly.type
_entity_poly.pdbx_seq_one_letter_code
_entity_poly.pdbx_strand_id
1 'polypeptide(L)'
;MATTKNVQSIERAFSILELYQRTGCSEYSLKEISNELGLNKSTAFGLINTLTNLGYLRQNSENQKYALGLKLLSLSNTVKVQNIIIRAAHPYLEQICRKYGETVHCAVRHQGGVIYVDKVEATGSITISTQVGTQNDLHCTGVGKCLLAYMSPEEQERIYTGSLRTMTYNTITNSERLREEIRRVRQNGYAVDQEEISLGLSCVAVPVFSARETAACAISVSGMTSRIQTATANGLIDELKWVASSISKNVFDYEYAVPMDHP
;
A
#
# COMPACT_ATOMS: atom_id res chain seq x y z
N MET A 1 -10.72 21.83 -17.97
CA MET A 1 -11.70 21.12 -17.10
C MET A 1 -11.92 22.00 -15.88
N ALA A 2 -13.16 22.38 -15.57
CA ALA A 2 -13.48 23.19 -14.39
C ALA A 2 -13.12 22.38 -13.15
N THR A 3 -12.24 22.89 -12.31
CA THR A 3 -11.92 22.33 -10.99
C THR A 3 -13.17 22.43 -10.12
N THR A 4 -13.90 21.35 -9.98
CA THR A 4 -15.02 21.26 -9.05
C THR A 4 -14.46 21.48 -7.64
N LYS A 5 -14.89 22.56 -6.96
CA LYS A 5 -14.42 22.89 -5.61
C LYS A 5 -14.95 21.84 -4.65
N ASN A 6 -14.08 21.16 -3.96
CA ASN A 6 -14.46 20.13 -2.97
C ASN A 6 -15.30 20.75 -1.82
N VAL A 7 -16.14 19.95 -1.19
CA VAL A 7 -16.91 20.36 -0.01
C VAL A 7 -16.01 20.35 1.22
N GLN A 8 -15.62 21.51 1.68
CA GLN A 8 -14.62 21.71 2.74
C GLN A 8 -14.92 20.95 4.06
N SER A 9 -16.21 20.83 4.43
CA SER A 9 -16.58 20.08 5.64
C SER A 9 -16.31 18.60 5.51
N ILE A 10 -16.45 18.02 4.31
CA ILE A 10 -16.13 16.61 4.04
C ILE A 10 -14.62 16.40 4.11
N GLU A 11 -13.85 17.26 3.43
CA GLU A 11 -12.38 17.17 3.48
C GLU A 11 -11.86 17.22 4.92
N ARG A 12 -12.37 18.18 5.73
CA ARG A 12 -11.98 18.30 7.14
C ARG A 12 -12.38 17.08 7.97
N ALA A 13 -13.55 16.49 7.71
CA ALA A 13 -13.97 15.27 8.41
C ALA A 13 -13.05 14.08 8.10
N PHE A 14 -12.68 13.89 6.82
CA PHE A 14 -11.73 12.86 6.45
C PHE A 14 -10.32 13.14 6.97
N SER A 15 -9.85 14.39 6.96
CA SER A 15 -8.55 14.74 7.56
C SER A 15 -8.46 14.40 9.04
N ILE A 16 -9.59 14.42 9.79
CA ILE A 16 -9.62 13.94 11.18
C ILE A 16 -9.37 12.42 11.24
N LEU A 17 -9.96 11.62 10.36
CA LEU A 17 -9.75 10.17 10.33
C LEU A 17 -8.32 9.83 9.89
N GLU A 18 -7.81 10.50 8.89
CA GLU A 18 -6.47 10.31 8.34
C GLU A 18 -5.34 10.74 9.29
N LEU A 19 -5.63 11.64 10.25
CA LEU A 19 -4.68 12.05 11.28
C LEU A 19 -4.13 10.85 12.06
N TYR A 20 -4.97 9.89 12.41
CA TYR A 20 -4.58 8.69 13.15
C TYR A 20 -3.60 7.82 12.34
N GLN A 21 -3.83 7.67 11.03
CA GLN A 21 -2.96 6.92 10.14
C GLN A 21 -1.61 7.62 9.97
N ARG A 22 -1.61 8.93 9.76
CA ARG A 22 -0.41 9.74 9.52
C ARG A 22 0.56 9.75 10.70
N THR A 23 0.04 9.76 11.92
CA THR A 23 0.84 9.89 13.14
C THR A 23 1.07 8.59 13.87
N GLY A 24 0.25 7.55 13.61
CA GLY A 24 0.26 6.29 14.36
C GLY A 24 -0.27 6.41 15.79
N CYS A 25 -0.80 7.57 16.19
CA CYS A 25 -1.37 7.76 17.52
C CYS A 25 -2.75 7.11 17.62
N SER A 26 -3.02 6.42 18.72
CA SER A 26 -4.28 5.69 18.88
C SER A 26 -5.45 6.54 19.40
N GLU A 27 -5.17 7.64 20.11
CA GLU A 27 -6.18 8.49 20.72
C GLU A 27 -5.78 9.97 20.73
N TYR A 28 -6.73 10.86 20.46
CA TYR A 28 -6.57 12.31 20.48
C TYR A 28 -7.65 12.99 21.30
N SER A 29 -7.30 14.04 22.04
CA SER A 29 -8.26 14.99 22.59
C SER A 29 -8.77 15.95 21.49
N LEU A 30 -9.92 16.59 21.73
CA LEU A 30 -10.44 17.65 20.85
C LEU A 30 -9.39 18.75 20.59
N LYS A 31 -8.61 19.13 21.62
CA LYS A 31 -7.60 20.18 21.51
C LYS A 31 -6.45 19.75 20.59
N GLU A 32 -5.99 18.51 20.73
CA GLU A 32 -4.92 17.96 19.89
C GLU A 32 -5.37 17.91 18.42
N ILE A 33 -6.56 17.37 18.11
CA ILE A 33 -7.12 17.35 16.75
C ILE A 33 -7.26 18.76 16.17
N SER A 34 -7.78 19.71 16.97
CA SER A 34 -7.95 21.11 16.57
C SER A 34 -6.61 21.74 16.18
N ASN A 35 -5.57 21.51 16.98
CA ASN A 35 -4.22 22.05 16.73
C ASN A 35 -3.54 21.43 15.52
N GLU A 36 -3.55 20.08 15.42
CA GLU A 36 -2.91 19.33 14.33
C GLU A 36 -3.49 19.68 12.95
N LEU A 37 -4.78 19.98 12.89
CA LEU A 37 -5.48 20.28 11.63
C LEU A 37 -5.73 21.79 11.41
N GLY A 38 -5.28 22.65 12.32
CA GLY A 38 -5.51 24.10 12.23
C GLY A 38 -6.99 24.50 12.24
N LEU A 39 -7.84 23.70 12.89
CA LEU A 39 -9.27 23.94 12.99
C LEU A 39 -9.60 24.74 14.26
N ASN A 40 -10.60 25.63 14.20
CA ASN A 40 -11.14 26.16 15.43
C ASN A 40 -11.91 25.11 16.23
N LYS A 41 -11.95 25.23 17.56
CA LYS A 41 -12.52 24.21 18.45
C LYS A 41 -13.98 23.88 18.15
N SER A 42 -14.79 24.86 17.78
CA SER A 42 -16.23 24.64 17.50
C SER A 42 -16.42 23.80 16.22
N THR A 43 -15.66 24.10 15.17
CA THR A 43 -15.67 23.31 13.94
C THR A 43 -15.17 21.89 14.19
N ALA A 44 -14.03 21.73 14.87
CA ALA A 44 -13.49 20.40 15.21
C ALA A 44 -14.49 19.59 16.05
N PHE A 45 -15.12 20.21 17.06
CA PHE A 45 -16.13 19.56 17.88
C PHE A 45 -17.34 19.09 17.07
N GLY A 46 -17.89 19.93 16.18
CA GLY A 46 -19.03 19.56 15.33
C GLY A 46 -18.72 18.38 14.41
N LEU A 47 -17.53 18.36 13.78
CA LEU A 47 -17.09 17.28 12.92
C LEU A 47 -16.85 15.98 13.72
N ILE A 48 -16.15 16.05 14.84
CA ILE A 48 -15.86 14.91 15.71
C ILE A 48 -17.16 14.31 16.24
N ASN A 49 -18.10 15.15 16.71
CA ASN A 49 -19.41 14.69 17.20
C ASN A 49 -20.18 13.95 16.09
N THR A 50 -20.18 14.49 14.87
CA THR A 50 -20.82 13.84 13.71
C THR A 50 -20.17 12.49 13.41
N LEU A 51 -18.82 12.42 13.34
CA LEU A 51 -18.10 11.18 13.09
C LEU A 51 -18.33 10.15 14.20
N THR A 52 -18.45 10.59 15.46
CA THR A 52 -18.75 9.72 16.61
C THR A 52 -20.18 9.18 16.53
N ASN A 53 -21.16 10.01 16.22
CA ASN A 53 -22.56 9.60 16.07
C ASN A 53 -22.74 8.60 14.91
N LEU A 54 -21.94 8.75 13.85
CA LEU A 54 -21.91 7.82 12.71
C LEU A 54 -21.09 6.56 12.97
N GLY A 55 -20.36 6.46 14.08
CA GLY A 55 -19.54 5.31 14.47
C GLY A 55 -18.15 5.25 13.82
N TYR A 56 -17.71 6.31 13.14
CA TYR A 56 -16.36 6.43 12.57
C TYR A 56 -15.31 6.83 13.62
N LEU A 57 -15.73 7.52 14.69
CA LEU A 57 -14.94 7.74 15.89
C LEU A 57 -15.67 7.12 17.09
N ARG A 58 -14.94 6.86 18.15
CA ARG A 58 -15.45 6.55 19.48
C ARG A 58 -14.77 7.46 20.51
N GLN A 59 -15.49 7.86 21.54
CA GLN A 59 -14.91 8.58 22.66
C GLN A 59 -14.65 7.61 23.81
N ASN A 60 -13.45 7.69 24.37
CA ASN A 60 -13.10 6.96 25.59
C ASN A 60 -13.74 7.66 26.80
N SER A 61 -14.53 6.94 27.58
CA SER A 61 -15.27 7.51 28.73
C SER A 61 -14.36 7.95 29.88
N GLU A 62 -13.17 7.35 30.00
CA GLU A 62 -12.25 7.63 31.12
C GLU A 62 -11.43 8.91 30.89
N ASN A 63 -10.87 9.05 29.68
CA ASN A 63 -9.94 10.16 29.38
C ASN A 63 -10.52 11.20 28.41
N GLN A 64 -11.76 11.00 27.95
CA GLN A 64 -12.47 11.87 27.00
C GLN A 64 -11.77 12.06 25.65
N LYS A 65 -10.78 11.23 25.32
CA LYS A 65 -10.10 11.23 24.02
C LYS A 65 -10.90 10.44 22.98
N TYR A 66 -10.63 10.73 21.72
CA TYR A 66 -11.28 10.11 20.57
C TYR A 66 -10.33 9.13 19.89
N ALA A 67 -10.85 7.97 19.50
CA ALA A 67 -10.17 6.95 18.73
C ALA A 67 -10.99 6.57 17.50
N LEU A 68 -10.37 5.87 16.53
CA LEU A 68 -11.11 5.33 15.38
C LEU A 68 -12.19 4.35 15.82
N GLY A 69 -13.36 4.46 15.19
CA GLY A 69 -14.54 3.63 15.46
C GLY A 69 -14.59 2.37 14.60
N LEU A 70 -15.31 1.34 15.09
CA LEU A 70 -15.41 0.04 14.43
C LEU A 70 -16.14 0.07 13.07
N LYS A 71 -16.86 1.14 12.76
CA LYS A 71 -17.50 1.31 11.45
C LYS A 71 -16.51 1.24 10.29
N LEU A 72 -15.26 1.68 10.51
CA LEU A 72 -14.19 1.59 9.52
C LEU A 72 -13.84 0.15 9.15
N LEU A 73 -13.87 -0.79 10.11
CA LEU A 73 -13.65 -2.21 9.84
C LEU A 73 -14.74 -2.81 8.95
N SER A 74 -16.00 -2.40 9.16
CA SER A 74 -17.10 -2.85 8.31
C SER A 74 -16.91 -2.41 6.86
N LEU A 75 -16.54 -1.14 6.63
CA LEU A 75 -16.24 -0.64 5.29
C LEU A 75 -15.03 -1.33 4.67
N SER A 76 -13.96 -1.51 5.43
CA SER A 76 -12.76 -2.21 4.97
C SER A 76 -13.05 -3.65 4.53
N ASN A 77 -13.90 -4.37 5.27
CA ASN A 77 -14.30 -5.73 4.88
C ASN A 77 -15.06 -5.75 3.56
N THR A 78 -15.94 -4.78 3.30
CA THR A 78 -16.64 -4.67 2.01
C THR A 78 -15.66 -4.50 0.86
N VAL A 79 -14.64 -3.64 1.02
CA VAL A 79 -13.58 -3.45 0.02
C VAL A 79 -12.81 -4.76 -0.22
N LYS A 80 -12.42 -5.47 0.85
CA LYS A 80 -11.68 -6.74 0.73
C LYS A 80 -12.47 -7.83 0.00
N VAL A 81 -13.74 -8.01 0.35
CA VAL A 81 -14.61 -9.05 -0.25
C VAL A 81 -14.81 -8.81 -1.75
N GLN A 82 -14.92 -7.55 -2.17
CA GLN A 82 -15.11 -7.18 -3.58
C GLN A 82 -13.81 -7.15 -4.38
N ASN A 83 -12.64 -7.17 -3.73
CA ASN A 83 -11.36 -7.06 -4.43
C ASN A 83 -10.89 -8.42 -4.93
N ILE A 84 -11.07 -8.67 -6.23
CA ILE A 84 -10.69 -9.90 -6.92
C ILE A 84 -9.19 -10.20 -6.74
N ILE A 85 -8.34 -9.16 -6.79
CA ILE A 85 -6.88 -9.31 -6.65
C ILE A 85 -6.54 -9.91 -5.30
N ILE A 86 -7.12 -9.40 -4.18
CA ILE A 86 -6.85 -9.92 -2.84
C ILE A 86 -7.26 -11.38 -2.75
N ARG A 87 -8.46 -11.72 -3.22
CA ARG A 87 -8.97 -13.11 -3.18
C ARG A 87 -8.12 -14.08 -3.98
N ALA A 88 -7.64 -13.66 -5.15
CA ALA A 88 -6.79 -14.48 -6.00
C ALA A 88 -5.36 -14.61 -5.47
N ALA A 89 -4.82 -13.56 -4.86
CA ALA A 89 -3.44 -13.52 -4.39
C ALA A 89 -3.25 -14.22 -3.02
N HIS A 90 -4.16 -14.01 -2.07
CA HIS A 90 -4.00 -14.41 -0.67
C HIS A 90 -3.51 -15.85 -0.43
N PRO A 91 -4.08 -16.90 -1.06
CA PRO A 91 -3.61 -18.28 -0.86
C PRO A 91 -2.14 -18.49 -1.26
N TYR A 92 -1.69 -17.79 -2.29
CA TYR A 92 -0.30 -17.84 -2.74
C TYR A 92 0.64 -17.08 -1.81
N LEU A 93 0.18 -15.92 -1.27
CA LEU A 93 0.96 -15.18 -0.27
C LEU A 93 1.19 -16.04 0.98
N GLU A 94 0.17 -16.79 1.44
CA GLU A 94 0.33 -17.73 2.55
C GLU A 94 1.31 -18.86 2.23
N GLN A 95 1.28 -19.41 1.02
CA GLN A 95 2.20 -20.46 0.58
C GLN A 95 3.65 -19.97 0.64
N ILE A 96 3.94 -18.80 0.05
CA ILE A 96 5.27 -18.19 0.05
C ILE A 96 5.72 -17.85 1.48
N CYS A 97 4.84 -17.25 2.29
CA CYS A 97 5.14 -16.92 3.67
C CYS A 97 5.53 -18.16 4.49
N ARG A 98 4.76 -19.26 4.38
CA ARG A 98 5.08 -20.53 5.04
C ARG A 98 6.41 -21.11 4.61
N LYS A 99 6.75 -21.02 3.32
CA LYS A 99 7.98 -21.60 2.76
C LYS A 99 9.24 -20.85 3.17
N TYR A 100 9.21 -19.52 3.09
CA TYR A 100 10.39 -18.69 3.32
C TYR A 100 10.49 -18.12 4.74
N GLY A 101 9.39 -18.18 5.52
CA GLY A 101 9.36 -17.63 6.89
C GLY A 101 9.52 -16.11 6.93
N GLU A 102 9.15 -15.42 5.84
CA GLU A 102 9.25 -13.96 5.69
C GLU A 102 7.88 -13.33 5.42
N THR A 103 7.75 -12.03 5.68
CA THR A 103 6.52 -11.29 5.42
C THR A 103 6.27 -11.12 3.91
N VAL A 104 5.07 -11.42 3.48
CA VAL A 104 4.64 -11.30 2.07
C VAL A 104 3.56 -10.24 1.95
N HIS A 105 3.68 -9.38 0.93
CA HIS A 105 2.73 -8.30 0.69
C HIS A 105 2.13 -8.39 -0.71
N CYS A 106 0.91 -7.87 -0.86
CA CYS A 106 0.32 -7.50 -2.13
C CYS A 106 0.00 -6.00 -2.12
N ALA A 107 0.40 -5.29 -3.16
CA ALA A 107 0.18 -3.85 -3.28
C ALA A 107 -0.35 -3.48 -4.66
N VAL A 108 -1.18 -2.43 -4.72
CA VAL A 108 -1.71 -1.86 -5.95
C VAL A 108 -1.33 -0.39 -6.06
N ARG A 109 -1.46 0.18 -7.25
CA ARG A 109 -1.28 1.62 -7.46
C ARG A 109 -2.40 2.41 -6.78
N HIS A 110 -2.04 3.50 -6.13
CA HIS A 110 -3.00 4.42 -5.51
C HIS A 110 -2.42 5.83 -5.43
N GLN A 111 -3.12 6.83 -5.97
CA GLN A 111 -2.82 8.27 -5.83
C GLN A 111 -1.34 8.67 -6.02
N GLY A 112 -0.67 8.09 -7.04
CA GLY A 112 0.74 8.39 -7.33
C GLY A 112 1.77 7.60 -6.53
N GLY A 113 1.30 6.71 -5.64
CA GLY A 113 2.09 5.76 -4.85
C GLY A 113 1.57 4.34 -4.96
N VAL A 114 1.89 3.53 -3.96
CA VAL A 114 1.34 2.19 -3.74
C VAL A 114 0.55 2.15 -2.44
N ILE A 115 -0.48 1.32 -2.40
CA ILE A 115 -1.18 0.95 -1.16
C ILE A 115 -1.10 -0.57 -1.00
N TYR A 116 -0.75 -1.01 0.21
CA TYR A 116 -0.75 -2.43 0.54
C TYR A 116 -2.18 -2.90 0.79
N VAL A 117 -2.65 -3.86 -0.01
CA VAL A 117 -4.03 -4.36 0.04
C VAL A 117 -4.14 -5.71 0.74
N ASP A 118 -3.02 -6.45 0.83
CA ASP A 118 -2.93 -7.71 1.55
C ASP A 118 -1.54 -7.94 2.13
N LYS A 119 -1.47 -8.66 3.26
CA LYS A 119 -0.24 -8.97 3.98
C LYS A 119 -0.39 -10.30 4.70
N VAL A 120 0.65 -11.14 4.62
CA VAL A 120 0.79 -12.36 5.43
C VAL A 120 2.11 -12.29 6.18
N GLU A 121 2.05 -12.40 7.50
CA GLU A 121 3.22 -12.35 8.39
C GLU A 121 3.63 -13.75 8.83
N ALA A 122 4.93 -14.02 8.81
CA ALA A 122 5.47 -15.24 9.38
C ALA A 122 5.60 -15.12 10.90
N THR A 123 5.31 -16.21 11.61
CA THR A 123 5.48 -16.30 13.06
C THR A 123 6.99 -16.25 13.40
N GLY A 124 7.40 -15.29 14.24
CA GLY A 124 8.81 -15.15 14.66
C GLY A 124 9.71 -14.38 13.69
N SER A 125 9.19 -13.84 12.61
CA SER A 125 9.89 -12.86 11.77
C SER A 125 10.00 -11.50 12.48
N ILE A 126 10.94 -10.66 12.04
CA ILE A 126 10.95 -9.26 12.46
C ILE A 126 9.64 -8.63 11.98
N THR A 127 8.93 -7.98 12.89
CA THR A 127 7.71 -7.27 12.55
C THR A 127 8.03 -6.11 11.61
N ILE A 128 7.64 -6.24 10.34
CA ILE A 128 7.70 -5.14 9.39
C ILE A 128 6.49 -4.25 9.66
N SER A 129 6.73 -2.96 9.93
CA SER A 129 5.69 -2.00 10.34
C SER A 129 4.61 -1.74 9.30
N THR A 130 4.81 -2.18 8.05
CA THR A 130 3.83 -2.05 6.97
C THR A 130 2.55 -2.81 7.32
N GLN A 131 1.41 -2.13 7.24
CA GLN A 131 0.09 -2.71 7.44
C GLN A 131 -0.76 -2.59 6.17
N VAL A 132 -1.83 -3.39 6.07
CA VAL A 132 -2.83 -3.22 5.02
C VAL A 132 -3.41 -1.81 5.13
N GLY A 133 -3.47 -1.08 4.00
CA GLY A 133 -3.84 0.33 3.96
C GLY A 133 -2.66 1.31 4.07
N THR A 134 -1.44 0.85 4.41
CA THR A 134 -0.25 1.72 4.38
C THR A 134 0.05 2.13 2.93
N GLN A 135 0.41 3.39 2.75
CA GLN A 135 0.84 3.94 1.47
C GLN A 135 2.35 4.22 1.49
N ASN A 136 3.01 3.93 0.37
CA ASN A 136 4.43 4.24 0.15
C ASN A 136 4.66 4.78 -1.26
N ASP A 137 5.83 5.42 -1.45
CA ASP A 137 6.23 5.95 -2.73
C ASP A 137 6.61 4.82 -3.72
N LEU A 138 6.38 5.07 -5.03
CA LEU A 138 6.70 4.11 -6.09
C LEU A 138 8.21 3.88 -6.24
N HIS A 139 9.03 4.91 -6.05
CA HIS A 139 10.45 4.88 -6.41
C HIS A 139 11.33 4.07 -5.46
N CYS A 140 10.93 3.91 -4.20
CA CYS A 140 11.78 3.35 -3.14
C CYS A 140 11.29 2.01 -2.57
N THR A 141 10.22 1.42 -3.14
CA THR A 141 9.73 0.09 -2.75
C THR A 141 9.85 -0.91 -3.88
N GLY A 142 10.10 -2.18 -3.58
CA GLY A 142 10.13 -3.23 -4.60
C GLY A 142 8.82 -3.32 -5.38
N VAL A 143 7.68 -3.36 -4.67
CA VAL A 143 6.33 -3.35 -5.30
C VAL A 143 6.09 -2.09 -6.12
N GLY A 144 6.55 -0.94 -5.63
CA GLY A 144 6.42 0.34 -6.33
C GLY A 144 7.22 0.37 -7.63
N LYS A 145 8.48 -0.07 -7.60
CA LYS A 145 9.32 -0.16 -8.80
C LYS A 145 8.75 -1.14 -9.83
N CYS A 146 8.18 -2.28 -9.38
CA CYS A 146 7.46 -3.19 -10.24
C CYS A 146 6.28 -2.53 -10.94
N LEU A 147 5.43 -1.81 -10.20
CA LEU A 147 4.27 -1.14 -10.77
C LEU A 147 4.68 0.03 -11.69
N LEU A 148 5.68 0.82 -11.27
CA LEU A 148 6.22 1.93 -12.07
C LEU A 148 6.76 1.47 -13.43
N ALA A 149 7.40 0.30 -13.50
CA ALA A 149 7.97 -0.24 -14.73
C ALA A 149 6.93 -0.50 -15.84
N TYR A 150 5.65 -0.65 -15.49
CA TYR A 150 4.56 -0.94 -16.42
C TYR A 150 3.51 0.19 -16.49
N MET A 151 3.83 1.36 -15.98
CA MET A 151 3.05 2.59 -16.19
C MET A 151 3.27 3.17 -17.58
N SER A 152 2.38 4.05 -18.04
CA SER A 152 2.58 4.77 -19.30
C SER A 152 3.82 5.68 -19.21
N PRO A 153 4.47 6.00 -20.35
CA PRO A 153 5.62 6.90 -20.36
C PRO A 153 5.33 8.26 -19.69
N GLU A 154 4.13 8.80 -19.89
CA GLU A 154 3.71 10.07 -19.33
C GLU A 154 3.55 10.00 -17.80
N GLU A 155 3.04 8.89 -17.28
CA GLU A 155 2.93 8.66 -15.84
C GLU A 155 4.31 8.46 -15.21
N GLN A 156 5.19 7.68 -15.85
CA GLN A 156 6.58 7.48 -15.41
C GLN A 156 7.32 8.82 -15.35
N GLU A 157 7.16 9.67 -16.38
CA GLU A 157 7.80 10.97 -16.43
C GLU A 157 7.40 11.87 -15.27
N ARG A 158 6.13 11.86 -14.85
CA ARG A 158 5.65 12.60 -13.68
C ARG A 158 6.34 12.16 -12.40
N ILE A 159 6.63 10.87 -12.26
CA ILE A 159 7.35 10.35 -11.08
C ILE A 159 8.83 10.76 -11.15
N TYR A 160 9.48 10.62 -12.32
CA TYR A 160 10.90 10.96 -12.48
C TYR A 160 11.20 12.44 -12.28
N THR A 161 10.30 13.32 -12.68
CA THR A 161 10.43 14.78 -12.52
C THR A 161 9.84 15.31 -11.22
N GLY A 162 9.16 14.47 -10.46
CA GLY A 162 8.60 14.80 -9.15
C GLY A 162 9.64 14.82 -8.05
N SER A 163 9.19 15.12 -6.84
CA SER A 163 10.04 15.04 -5.64
C SER A 163 10.21 13.58 -5.22
N LEU A 164 11.43 13.06 -5.28
CA LEU A 164 11.78 11.73 -4.81
C LEU A 164 12.26 11.81 -3.36
N ARG A 165 11.42 11.42 -2.42
CA ARG A 165 11.70 11.51 -0.98
C ARG A 165 12.80 10.53 -0.56
N THR A 166 13.78 11.01 0.18
CA THR A 166 14.83 10.18 0.79
C THR A 166 14.31 9.53 2.06
N MET A 167 14.39 8.22 2.15
CA MET A 167 14.07 7.44 3.36
C MET A 167 15.35 6.97 4.06
N THR A 168 16.33 6.50 3.27
CA THR A 168 17.67 6.12 3.71
C THR A 168 18.71 6.68 2.74
N TYR A 169 19.98 6.50 3.04
CA TYR A 169 21.05 6.88 2.10
C TYR A 169 21.12 5.96 0.86
N ASN A 170 20.41 4.82 0.87
CA ASN A 170 20.29 3.91 -0.28
C ASN A 170 19.13 4.27 -1.22
N THR A 171 18.19 5.12 -0.77
CA THR A 171 17.04 5.52 -1.57
C THR A 171 17.48 6.15 -2.88
N ILE A 172 16.94 5.68 -4.00
CA ILE A 172 17.21 6.26 -5.33
C ILE A 172 16.42 7.56 -5.46
N THR A 173 17.12 8.70 -5.39
CA THR A 173 16.53 10.04 -5.52
C THR A 173 16.97 10.77 -6.78
N ASN A 174 17.88 10.18 -7.57
CA ASN A 174 18.30 10.71 -8.86
C ASN A 174 17.42 10.12 -9.97
N SER A 175 16.82 10.99 -10.79
CA SER A 175 15.90 10.61 -11.88
C SER A 175 16.52 9.66 -12.89
N GLU A 176 17.76 9.91 -13.32
CA GLU A 176 18.42 9.06 -14.31
C GLU A 176 18.71 7.65 -13.76
N ARG A 177 19.19 7.57 -12.52
CA ARG A 177 19.39 6.28 -11.84
C ARG A 177 18.07 5.54 -11.67
N LEU A 178 16.98 6.25 -11.35
CA LEU A 178 15.65 5.64 -11.24
C LEU A 178 15.18 5.11 -12.62
N ARG A 179 15.37 5.87 -13.70
CA ARG A 179 15.04 5.42 -15.07
C ARG A 179 15.82 4.14 -15.44
N GLU A 180 17.10 4.07 -15.10
CA GLU A 180 17.91 2.88 -15.32
C GLU A 180 17.39 1.68 -14.52
N GLU A 181 17.10 1.89 -13.25
CA GLU A 181 16.55 0.84 -12.39
C GLU A 181 15.21 0.33 -12.93
N ILE A 182 14.29 1.21 -13.31
CA ILE A 182 12.99 0.83 -13.86
C ILE A 182 13.12 0.08 -15.19
N ARG A 183 14.09 0.45 -16.03
CA ARG A 183 14.41 -0.33 -17.25
C ARG A 183 14.87 -1.76 -16.90
N ARG A 184 15.75 -1.91 -15.90
CA ARG A 184 16.20 -3.23 -15.42
C ARG A 184 15.04 -4.05 -14.86
N VAL A 185 14.15 -3.43 -14.08
CA VAL A 185 12.94 -4.09 -13.55
C VAL A 185 12.08 -4.62 -14.69
N ARG A 186 11.86 -3.83 -15.75
CA ARG A 186 11.07 -4.24 -16.90
C ARG A 186 11.72 -5.37 -17.70
N GLN A 187 13.05 -5.37 -17.82
CA GLN A 187 13.81 -6.44 -18.51
C GLN A 187 13.84 -7.73 -17.71
N ASN A 188 14.06 -7.63 -16.39
CA ASN A 188 14.25 -8.79 -15.53
C ASN A 188 12.92 -9.36 -14.99
N GLY A 189 11.83 -8.58 -14.99
CA GLY A 189 10.53 -8.96 -14.47
C GLY A 189 10.47 -9.04 -12.94
N TYR A 190 11.39 -8.39 -12.23
CA TYR A 190 11.37 -8.25 -10.77
C TYR A 190 12.10 -6.97 -10.34
N ALA A 191 11.82 -6.51 -9.13
CA ALA A 191 12.51 -5.41 -8.47
C ALA A 191 13.03 -5.82 -7.09
N VAL A 192 14.09 -5.14 -6.66
CA VAL A 192 14.63 -5.29 -5.31
C VAL A 192 14.60 -3.92 -4.62
N ASP A 193 14.03 -3.84 -3.42
CA ASP A 193 14.29 -2.75 -2.49
C ASP A 193 15.50 -3.18 -1.65
N GLN A 194 16.62 -2.50 -1.84
CA GLN A 194 17.86 -2.80 -1.15
C GLN A 194 18.11 -1.78 -0.03
N GLU A 195 17.37 -1.92 1.06
CA GLU A 195 17.43 -1.01 2.22
C GLU A 195 17.06 0.44 1.88
N GLU A 196 16.21 0.64 0.86
CA GLU A 196 15.80 1.96 0.39
C GLU A 196 14.75 2.60 1.28
N ILE A 197 13.87 1.78 1.90
CA ILE A 197 12.86 2.24 2.87
C ILE A 197 13.41 2.23 4.29
N SER A 198 14.16 1.20 4.66
CA SER A 198 14.67 1.02 6.02
C SER A 198 15.98 0.23 6.00
N LEU A 199 17.00 0.73 6.69
CA LEU A 199 18.28 0.05 6.79
C LEU A 199 18.11 -1.32 7.46
N GLY A 200 18.82 -2.32 6.94
CA GLY A 200 18.75 -3.71 7.39
C GLY A 200 17.55 -4.50 6.87
N LEU A 201 16.61 -3.85 6.16
CA LEU A 201 15.46 -4.49 5.53
C LEU A 201 15.55 -4.42 4.01
N SER A 202 15.29 -5.54 3.35
CA SER A 202 15.21 -5.63 1.90
C SER A 202 13.94 -6.34 1.48
N CYS A 203 13.53 -6.14 0.23
CA CYS A 203 12.48 -6.94 -0.36
C CYS A 203 12.77 -7.31 -1.82
N VAL A 204 12.20 -8.42 -2.26
CA VAL A 204 12.11 -8.81 -3.67
C VAL A 204 10.64 -8.77 -4.08
N ALA A 205 10.34 -8.15 -5.20
CA ALA A 205 8.99 -7.99 -5.71
C ALA A 205 8.88 -8.38 -7.18
N VAL A 206 7.70 -8.85 -7.59
CA VAL A 206 7.35 -9.14 -8.97
C VAL A 206 5.99 -8.53 -9.33
N PRO A 207 5.78 -8.11 -10.60
CA PRO A 207 4.49 -7.64 -11.07
C PRO A 207 3.53 -8.81 -11.32
N VAL A 208 2.25 -8.58 -11.07
CA VAL A 208 1.13 -9.45 -11.43
C VAL A 208 0.32 -8.73 -12.50
N PHE A 209 0.15 -9.36 -13.66
CA PHE A 209 -0.47 -8.73 -14.82
C PHE A 209 -1.98 -9.02 -14.90
N SER A 210 -2.73 -8.05 -15.43
CA SER A 210 -4.12 -8.22 -15.84
C SER A 210 -4.20 -8.67 -17.31
N ALA A 211 -5.42 -8.93 -17.77
CA ALA A 211 -5.72 -9.25 -19.18
C ALA A 211 -5.14 -8.26 -20.21
N ARG A 212 -4.88 -7.02 -19.79
CA ARG A 212 -4.40 -5.94 -20.66
C ARG A 212 -2.90 -5.76 -20.63
N GLU A 213 -2.14 -6.74 -20.16
CA GLU A 213 -0.68 -6.68 -19.97
C GLU A 213 -0.21 -5.48 -19.11
N THR A 214 -1.13 -4.91 -18.33
CA THR A 214 -0.82 -3.90 -17.32
C THR A 214 -0.58 -4.57 -15.98
N ALA A 215 0.36 -4.06 -15.19
CA ALA A 215 0.57 -4.55 -13.83
C ALA A 215 -0.61 -4.14 -12.94
N ALA A 216 -1.49 -5.10 -12.65
CA ALA A 216 -2.68 -4.90 -11.81
C ALA A 216 -2.30 -4.75 -10.33
N CYS A 217 -1.33 -5.53 -9.88
CA CYS A 217 -0.72 -5.43 -8.56
C CYS A 217 0.75 -5.89 -8.62
N ALA A 218 1.43 -5.80 -7.49
CA ALA A 218 2.73 -6.43 -7.30
C ALA A 218 2.72 -7.19 -5.97
N ILE A 219 3.43 -8.32 -5.93
CA ILE A 219 3.66 -9.08 -4.71
C ILE A 219 5.13 -9.01 -4.31
N SER A 220 5.44 -9.02 -3.02
CA SER A 220 6.81 -9.00 -2.52
C SER A 220 7.01 -9.86 -1.29
N VAL A 221 8.24 -10.35 -1.13
CA VAL A 221 8.75 -10.94 0.11
C VAL A 221 9.73 -9.95 0.73
N SER A 222 9.52 -9.63 2.00
CA SER A 222 10.26 -8.61 2.73
C SER A 222 10.76 -9.16 4.06
N GLY A 223 12.00 -8.83 4.42
CA GLY A 223 12.64 -9.29 5.65
C GLY A 223 14.01 -8.68 5.86
N MET A 224 14.78 -9.23 6.80
CA MET A 224 16.18 -8.84 6.99
C MET A 224 16.96 -9.03 5.69
N THR A 225 17.82 -8.07 5.35
CA THR A 225 18.62 -8.10 4.11
C THR A 225 19.36 -9.42 3.92
N SER A 226 20.01 -9.96 4.95
CA SER A 226 20.73 -11.24 4.88
C SER A 226 19.81 -12.44 4.57
N ARG A 227 18.57 -12.45 5.13
CA ARG A 227 17.61 -13.52 4.92
C ARG A 227 17.02 -13.45 3.51
N ILE A 228 16.69 -12.24 3.03
CA ILE A 228 16.21 -12.03 1.66
C ILE A 228 17.27 -12.40 0.63
N GLN A 229 18.55 -12.08 0.88
CA GLN A 229 19.66 -12.51 0.02
C GLN A 229 19.77 -14.04 -0.03
N THR A 230 19.68 -14.73 1.11
CA THR A 230 19.67 -16.19 1.19
C THR A 230 18.47 -16.78 0.46
N ALA A 231 17.27 -16.27 0.66
CA ALA A 231 16.07 -16.72 -0.04
C ALA A 231 16.19 -16.53 -1.56
N THR A 232 16.76 -15.40 -1.99
CA THR A 232 17.01 -15.08 -3.40
C THR A 232 17.98 -16.09 -4.03
N ALA A 233 19.08 -16.42 -3.35
CA ALA A 233 20.02 -17.44 -3.80
C ALA A 233 19.38 -18.84 -3.89
N ASN A 234 18.34 -19.09 -3.11
CA ASN A 234 17.58 -20.35 -3.09
C ASN A 234 16.32 -20.34 -3.99
N GLY A 235 16.25 -19.45 -5.00
CA GLY A 235 15.22 -19.46 -6.02
C GLY A 235 13.95 -18.67 -5.72
N LEU A 236 13.95 -17.76 -4.75
CA LEU A 236 12.79 -16.93 -4.40
C LEU A 236 12.23 -16.17 -5.61
N ILE A 237 13.09 -15.62 -6.47
CA ILE A 237 12.64 -14.83 -7.63
C ILE A 237 11.83 -15.67 -8.61
N ASP A 238 12.32 -16.87 -8.94
CA ASP A 238 11.65 -17.73 -9.90
C ASP A 238 10.30 -18.22 -9.35
N GLU A 239 10.24 -18.51 -8.05
CA GLU A 239 9.00 -18.90 -7.40
C GLU A 239 8.00 -17.74 -7.35
N LEU A 240 8.43 -16.53 -7.02
CA LEU A 240 7.57 -15.34 -7.08
C LEU A 240 7.01 -15.10 -8.48
N LYS A 241 7.83 -15.26 -9.53
CA LYS A 241 7.37 -15.14 -10.93
C LYS A 241 6.34 -16.21 -11.28
N TRP A 242 6.56 -17.44 -10.84
CA TRP A 242 5.58 -18.53 -11.04
C TRP A 242 4.26 -18.22 -10.33
N VAL A 243 4.30 -17.78 -9.07
CA VAL A 243 3.14 -17.37 -8.30
C VAL A 243 2.42 -16.18 -8.97
N ALA A 244 3.16 -15.16 -9.39
CA ALA A 244 2.59 -14.00 -10.09
C ALA A 244 1.84 -14.42 -11.37
N SER A 245 2.41 -15.34 -12.15
CA SER A 245 1.76 -15.92 -13.33
C SER A 245 0.47 -16.68 -12.98
N SER A 246 0.48 -17.42 -11.87
CA SER A 246 -0.68 -18.18 -11.39
C SER A 246 -1.81 -17.24 -10.92
N ILE A 247 -1.46 -16.17 -10.20
CA ILE A 247 -2.42 -15.14 -9.78
C ILE A 247 -2.99 -14.42 -11.02
N SER A 248 -2.15 -14.07 -11.99
CA SER A 248 -2.56 -13.42 -13.24
C SER A 248 -3.62 -14.24 -13.96
N LYS A 249 -3.43 -15.54 -14.10
CA LYS A 249 -4.41 -16.45 -14.71
C LYS A 249 -5.74 -16.46 -13.95
N ASN A 250 -5.70 -16.52 -12.62
CA ASN A 250 -6.90 -16.54 -11.79
C ASN A 250 -7.69 -15.22 -11.86
N VAL A 251 -6.99 -14.07 -11.88
CA VAL A 251 -7.65 -12.76 -12.08
C VAL A 251 -8.28 -12.67 -13.46
N PHE A 252 -7.61 -13.21 -14.48
CA PHE A 252 -8.10 -13.26 -15.86
C PHE A 252 -9.36 -14.09 -16.01
N ASP A 253 -9.38 -15.29 -15.43
CA ASP A 253 -10.54 -16.17 -15.48
C ASP A 253 -11.76 -15.54 -14.75
N TYR A 254 -11.54 -14.77 -13.70
CA TYR A 254 -12.60 -14.04 -12.99
C TYR A 254 -13.13 -12.84 -13.78
N GLU A 255 -12.30 -12.10 -14.52
CA GLU A 255 -12.77 -10.99 -15.38
C GLU A 255 -13.67 -11.47 -16.54
N TYR A 256 -13.47 -12.70 -17.00
CA TYR A 256 -14.32 -13.32 -18.04
C TYR A 256 -15.56 -14.04 -17.50
N ALA A 257 -15.56 -14.42 -16.22
CA ALA A 257 -16.68 -15.16 -15.61
C ALA A 257 -17.80 -14.25 -15.06
N VAL A 258 -17.56 -12.96 -14.91
CA VAL A 258 -18.58 -11.99 -14.49
C VAL A 258 -19.11 -11.27 -15.72
N PRO A 259 -20.38 -11.48 -16.15
CA PRO A 259 -20.99 -10.64 -17.18
C PRO A 259 -20.93 -9.19 -16.72
N MET A 260 -20.38 -8.31 -17.56
CA MET A 260 -20.48 -6.87 -17.32
C MET A 260 -21.93 -6.46 -17.53
N ASP A 261 -22.72 -6.45 -16.46
CA ASP A 261 -23.98 -5.73 -16.44
C ASP A 261 -23.62 -4.23 -16.53
N HIS A 262 -23.66 -3.72 -17.74
CA HIS A 262 -23.68 -2.28 -17.96
C HIS A 262 -25.10 -1.79 -17.76
N PRO A 263 -25.31 -0.71 -16.98
CA PRO A 263 -26.59 -0.01 -16.95
C PRO A 263 -26.87 0.73 -18.27
#